data_501f858933869f7dc5332e78ad07be09
#
_entry.id   501f858933869f7dc5332e78ad07be09
#
_cell.length_a   1.000
_cell.length_b   1.000
_cell.length_c   1.000
_cell.angle_alpha   90.00
_cell.angle_beta   90.00
_cell.angle_gamma   90.00
#
_symmetry.space_group_name_H-M   'P 1'
#
loop_
_entity.id
_entity.type
_entity.pdbx_description
1 polymer ?
#
loop_
_entity_poly.entity_id
_entity_poly.type
_entity_poly.pdbx_seq_one_letter_code
_entity_poly.pdbx_strand_id
1 'polypeptide(L)'
;MASTSIGPKDRWPNNYGFEYYYGFLGGETSQWEPRLTENFDAVEPPRDDPSYHLTVDMTDKALAWLDDYRAFDPAKPFFMYYAPGGVHGPHHVFPAWADKYKGKFDDGWDAYRQRVYERQLAMGVIPPGTELTPRDPSMASWDSIPEDQRPFQERLMELYAGFEIGRASCRE
;
A
#
# COMPACT_ATOMS: atom_id res chain seq x y z
N MET A 1 14.16 -11.59 7.85
CA MET A 1 13.25 -12.15 6.82
C MET A 1 14.09 -12.72 5.69
N ALA A 2 13.72 -13.87 5.13
CA ALA A 2 14.39 -14.38 3.94
C ALA A 2 13.90 -13.55 2.75
N SER A 3 14.77 -12.70 2.21
CA SER A 3 14.46 -11.82 1.08
C SER A 3 14.84 -12.42 -0.28
N THR A 4 15.26 -13.67 -0.31
CA THR A 4 15.73 -14.33 -1.52
C THR A 4 15.10 -15.71 -1.69
N SER A 5 14.86 -16.10 -2.94
CA SER A 5 14.43 -17.44 -3.32
C SER A 5 15.53 -18.51 -3.19
N ILE A 6 16.77 -18.09 -2.87
CA ILE A 6 17.93 -18.96 -2.74
C ILE A 6 18.21 -19.20 -1.25
N GLY A 7 18.42 -20.45 -0.87
CA GLY A 7 18.76 -20.85 0.49
C GLY A 7 17.62 -21.52 1.25
N PRO A 8 17.78 -21.69 2.56
CA PRO A 8 16.77 -22.33 3.42
C PRO A 8 15.45 -21.58 3.38
N LYS A 9 14.35 -22.31 3.22
CA LYS A 9 12.99 -21.76 3.17
C LYS A 9 12.25 -21.86 4.52
N ASP A 10 12.95 -22.20 5.59
CA ASP A 10 12.39 -22.40 6.93
C ASP A 10 11.69 -21.16 7.51
N ARG A 11 12.01 -19.96 6.98
CA ARG A 11 11.37 -18.69 7.36
C ARG A 11 10.34 -18.17 6.35
N TRP A 12 9.93 -18.99 5.41
CA TRP A 12 8.87 -18.65 4.47
C TRP A 12 7.49 -18.89 5.09
N PRO A 13 6.43 -18.19 4.66
CA PRO A 13 5.12 -18.27 5.30
C PRO A 13 4.58 -19.69 5.46
N ASN A 14 4.74 -20.55 4.46
CA ASN A 14 4.29 -21.94 4.53
C ASN A 14 4.94 -22.74 5.68
N ASN A 15 6.17 -22.41 6.07
CA ASN A 15 6.85 -23.03 7.20
C ASN A 15 6.50 -22.40 8.55
N TYR A 16 5.69 -21.31 8.55
CA TYR A 16 5.07 -20.75 9.74
C TYR A 16 3.60 -21.16 9.92
N GLY A 17 3.13 -22.14 9.14
CA GLY A 17 1.80 -22.72 9.26
C GLY A 17 0.74 -22.14 8.31
N PHE A 18 1.12 -21.28 7.36
CA PHE A 18 0.22 -20.87 6.30
C PHE A 18 0.15 -21.97 5.23
N GLU A 19 -1.06 -22.44 4.94
CA GLU A 19 -1.30 -23.48 3.94
C GLU A 19 -1.05 -22.99 2.51
N TYR A 20 -1.23 -21.69 2.28
CA TYR A 20 -1.05 -21.01 1.00
C TYR A 20 -0.35 -19.66 1.19
N TYR A 21 0.50 -19.32 0.25
CA TYR A 21 1.18 -18.03 0.17
C TYR A 21 1.25 -17.56 -1.28
N TYR A 22 0.93 -16.30 -1.51
CA TYR A 22 1.18 -15.60 -2.76
C TYR A 22 1.64 -14.18 -2.48
N GLY A 23 2.76 -13.76 -3.06
CA GLY A 23 3.27 -12.42 -2.88
C GLY A 23 4.78 -12.32 -3.04
N PHE A 24 5.37 -11.28 -2.48
CA PHE A 24 6.80 -11.02 -2.53
C PHE A 24 7.45 -11.22 -1.16
N LEU A 25 8.69 -11.70 -1.15
CA LEU A 25 9.42 -12.02 0.09
C LEU A 25 10.26 -10.86 0.62
N GLY A 26 10.49 -9.83 -0.20
CA GLY A 26 11.24 -8.64 0.18
C GLY A 26 10.45 -7.68 1.07
N GLY A 27 11.08 -6.58 1.49
CA GLY A 27 10.41 -5.48 2.19
C GLY A 27 9.60 -4.59 1.25
N GLU A 28 9.98 -4.57 -0.03
CA GLU A 28 9.34 -3.77 -1.08
C GLU A 28 9.48 -4.46 -2.43
N THR A 29 8.64 -4.09 -3.38
CA THR A 29 8.72 -4.55 -4.77
C THR A 29 8.03 -3.56 -5.71
N SER A 30 8.36 -3.64 -7.01
CA SER A 30 7.60 -2.93 -8.05
C SER A 30 6.13 -3.39 -8.04
N GLN A 31 5.19 -2.46 -8.26
CA GLN A 31 3.79 -2.82 -8.43
C GLN A 31 3.46 -3.24 -9.88
N TRP A 32 4.36 -2.92 -10.81
CA TRP A 32 4.23 -3.22 -12.24
C TRP A 32 4.97 -4.49 -12.65
N GLU A 33 6.13 -4.73 -12.04
CA GLU A 33 7.03 -5.85 -12.33
C GLU A 33 7.54 -6.45 -11.01
N PRO A 34 6.66 -7.02 -10.19
CA PRO A 34 7.06 -7.61 -8.91
C PRO A 34 7.81 -8.92 -9.10
N ARG A 35 8.67 -9.24 -8.13
CA ARG A 35 9.22 -10.58 -7.99
C ARG A 35 8.33 -11.39 -7.07
N LEU A 36 7.59 -12.32 -7.63
CA LEU A 36 6.55 -13.06 -6.92
C LEU A 36 6.98 -14.48 -6.58
N THR A 37 6.33 -14.99 -5.54
CA THR A 37 6.46 -16.37 -5.10
C THR A 37 5.05 -16.89 -4.78
N GLU A 38 4.72 -18.07 -5.27
CA GLU A 38 3.52 -18.82 -4.89
C GLU A 38 3.97 -20.08 -4.16
N ASN A 39 3.63 -20.17 -2.88
CA ASN A 39 4.15 -21.18 -1.97
C ASN A 39 5.69 -21.19 -1.95
N PHE A 40 6.33 -22.15 -2.61
CA PHE A 40 7.79 -22.29 -2.67
C PHE A 40 8.37 -22.02 -4.06
N ASP A 41 7.54 -21.65 -5.02
CA ASP A 41 7.91 -21.49 -6.42
C ASP A 41 7.91 -20.02 -6.83
N ALA A 42 8.92 -19.63 -7.60
CA ALA A 42 8.94 -18.32 -8.23
C ALA A 42 7.88 -18.27 -9.34
N VAL A 43 7.11 -17.20 -9.37
CA VAL A 43 6.10 -16.95 -10.40
C VAL A 43 6.35 -15.59 -11.06
N GLU A 44 6.03 -15.51 -12.35
CA GLU A 44 6.19 -14.28 -13.12
C GLU A 44 4.82 -13.61 -13.28
N PRO A 45 4.73 -12.30 -13.06
CA PRO A 45 3.52 -11.56 -13.42
C PRO A 45 3.31 -11.58 -14.94
N PRO A 46 2.09 -11.29 -15.43
CA PRO A 46 1.86 -11.09 -16.85
C PRO A 46 2.82 -10.04 -17.41
N ARG A 47 3.61 -10.42 -18.43
CA ARG A 47 4.49 -9.49 -19.12
C ARG A 47 3.70 -8.73 -20.18
N ASP A 48 4.10 -7.48 -20.41
CA ASP A 48 3.50 -6.62 -21.43
C ASP A 48 1.99 -6.31 -21.26
N ASP A 49 1.46 -6.47 -20.04
CA ASP A 49 0.11 -6.06 -19.69
C ASP A 49 0.12 -4.67 -19.03
N PRO A 50 -0.25 -3.60 -19.74
CA PRO A 50 -0.26 -2.25 -19.18
C PRO A 50 -1.35 -2.04 -18.11
N SER A 51 -2.27 -2.98 -17.95
CA SER A 51 -3.31 -2.95 -16.93
C SER A 51 -2.90 -3.70 -15.64
N TYR A 52 -1.78 -4.41 -15.66
CA TYR A 52 -1.30 -5.15 -14.49
C TYR A 52 -0.95 -4.21 -13.34
N HIS A 53 -1.37 -4.61 -12.15
CA HIS A 53 -0.95 -3.99 -10.88
C HIS A 53 -0.96 -5.05 -9.77
N LEU A 54 0.13 -5.13 -9.01
CA LEU A 54 0.32 -6.15 -7.99
C LEU A 54 -0.84 -6.22 -6.97
N THR A 55 -1.37 -5.07 -6.55
CA THR A 55 -2.49 -5.06 -5.59
C THR A 55 -3.74 -5.74 -6.15
N VAL A 56 -4.03 -5.55 -7.44
CA VAL A 56 -5.14 -6.22 -8.12
C VAL A 56 -4.89 -7.72 -8.20
N ASP A 57 -3.72 -8.12 -8.67
CA ASP A 57 -3.30 -9.52 -8.79
C ASP A 57 -3.37 -10.26 -7.44
N MET A 58 -2.83 -9.67 -6.36
CA MET A 58 -2.92 -10.24 -5.01
C MET A 58 -4.37 -10.36 -4.53
N THR A 59 -5.23 -9.39 -4.88
CA THR A 59 -6.65 -9.44 -4.53
C THR A 59 -7.35 -10.58 -5.26
N ASP A 60 -7.10 -10.72 -6.56
CA ASP A 60 -7.69 -11.78 -7.38
C ASP A 60 -7.25 -13.17 -6.92
N LYS A 61 -5.98 -13.35 -6.58
CA LYS A 61 -5.47 -14.58 -5.96
C LYS A 61 -6.12 -14.88 -4.61
N ALA A 62 -6.30 -13.88 -3.76
CA ALA A 62 -6.97 -14.04 -2.47
C ALA A 62 -8.43 -14.45 -2.63
N LEU A 63 -9.15 -13.84 -3.58
CA LEU A 63 -10.55 -14.18 -3.87
C LEU A 63 -10.69 -15.58 -4.47
N ALA A 64 -9.84 -15.94 -5.42
CA ALA A 64 -9.84 -17.29 -5.99
C ALA A 64 -9.59 -18.36 -4.91
N TRP A 65 -8.61 -18.11 -4.01
CA TRP A 65 -8.37 -19.00 -2.88
C TRP A 65 -9.59 -19.13 -1.96
N LEU A 66 -10.28 -18.02 -1.68
CA LEU A 66 -11.49 -18.02 -0.84
C LEU A 66 -12.64 -18.79 -1.50
N ASP A 67 -12.80 -18.64 -2.81
CA ASP A 67 -13.85 -19.35 -3.57
C ASP A 67 -13.60 -20.85 -3.54
N ASP A 68 -12.37 -21.30 -3.80
CA ASP A 68 -11.98 -22.71 -3.72
C ASP A 68 -12.14 -23.26 -2.30
N TYR A 69 -11.70 -22.49 -1.29
CA TYR A 69 -11.80 -22.89 0.11
C TYR A 69 -13.25 -23.09 0.56
N ARG A 70 -14.14 -22.17 0.19
CA ARG A 70 -15.56 -22.24 0.50
C ARG A 70 -16.29 -23.34 -0.28
N ALA A 71 -15.88 -23.61 -1.50
CA ALA A 71 -16.42 -24.71 -2.30
C ALA A 71 -16.11 -26.07 -1.66
N PHE A 72 -14.93 -26.20 -1.03
CA PHE A 72 -14.52 -27.43 -0.35
C PHE A 72 -15.23 -27.62 1.01
N ASP A 73 -15.21 -26.61 1.87
CA ASP A 73 -15.87 -26.64 3.18
C ASP A 73 -16.33 -25.24 3.62
N PRO A 74 -17.60 -24.89 3.35
CA PRO A 74 -18.12 -23.55 3.64
C PRO A 74 -18.22 -23.23 5.14
N ALA A 75 -18.18 -24.24 6.01
CA ALA A 75 -18.28 -24.07 7.45
C ALA A 75 -16.92 -23.95 8.16
N LYS A 76 -15.85 -24.32 7.49
CA LYS A 76 -14.51 -24.27 8.06
C LYS A 76 -14.03 -22.81 8.21
N PRO A 77 -13.60 -22.38 9.40
CA PRO A 77 -13.03 -21.04 9.58
C PRO A 77 -11.67 -20.93 8.89
N PHE A 78 -11.33 -19.72 8.43
CA PHE A 78 -10.02 -19.43 7.85
C PHE A 78 -9.39 -18.21 8.51
N PHE A 79 -8.08 -18.10 8.37
CA PHE A 79 -7.30 -16.90 8.69
C PHE A 79 -6.52 -16.47 7.45
N MET A 80 -6.73 -15.23 7.03
CA MET A 80 -6.00 -14.63 5.91
C MET A 80 -5.19 -13.43 6.38
N TYR A 81 -3.89 -13.45 6.12
CA TYR A 81 -3.01 -12.30 6.30
C TYR A 81 -2.81 -11.60 4.96
N TYR A 82 -3.66 -10.62 4.66
CA TYR A 82 -3.62 -9.86 3.43
C TYR A 82 -2.80 -8.57 3.66
N ALA A 83 -1.60 -8.52 3.08
CA ALA A 83 -0.63 -7.45 3.27
C ALA A 83 -0.14 -6.89 1.92
N PRO A 84 -0.92 -6.02 1.26
CA PRO A 84 -0.51 -5.38 0.01
C PRO A 84 0.67 -4.44 0.22
N GLY A 85 1.44 -4.17 -0.85
CA GLY A 85 2.63 -3.32 -0.79
C GLY A 85 2.36 -1.83 -0.55
N GLY A 86 1.14 -1.36 -0.77
CA GLY A 86 0.75 0.02 -0.46
C GLY A 86 0.66 0.27 1.05
N VAL A 87 1.24 1.34 1.53
CA VAL A 87 1.81 2.48 0.78
C VAL A 87 3.33 2.58 0.90
N HIS A 88 4.03 1.47 0.95
CA HIS A 88 5.49 1.48 0.90
C HIS A 88 5.97 1.95 -0.48
N GLY A 89 7.12 2.64 -0.53
CA GLY A 89 7.77 2.95 -1.82
C GLY A 89 8.15 1.67 -2.59
N PRO A 90 8.21 1.72 -3.93
CA PRO A 90 7.86 2.83 -4.79
C PRO A 90 6.34 3.04 -4.89
N HIS A 91 5.92 4.32 -4.93
CA HIS A 91 4.50 4.67 -5.02
C HIS A 91 4.00 4.52 -6.46
N HIS A 92 4.00 3.30 -6.95
CA HIS A 92 3.50 2.95 -8.27
C HIS A 92 1.97 2.89 -8.22
N VAL A 93 1.33 3.83 -8.88
CA VAL A 93 -0.13 3.96 -8.93
C VAL A 93 -0.56 4.43 -10.31
N PHE A 94 -1.71 3.95 -10.80
CA PHE A 94 -2.27 4.44 -12.04
C PHE A 94 -2.60 5.94 -11.94
N PRO A 95 -2.32 6.73 -12.99
CA PRO A 95 -2.60 8.17 -12.99
C PRO A 95 -4.04 8.51 -12.56
N ALA A 96 -5.03 7.72 -12.97
CA ALA A 96 -6.43 7.91 -12.61
C ALA A 96 -6.70 7.92 -11.10
N TRP A 97 -5.91 7.22 -10.31
CA TRP A 97 -6.02 7.24 -8.85
C TRP A 97 -5.33 8.46 -8.24
N ALA A 98 -4.12 8.79 -8.70
CA ALA A 98 -3.39 9.97 -8.24
C ALA A 98 -4.15 11.27 -8.58
N ASP A 99 -4.75 11.34 -9.75
CA ASP A 99 -5.47 12.51 -10.25
C ASP A 99 -6.77 12.80 -9.48
N LYS A 100 -7.32 11.83 -8.72
CA LYS A 100 -8.41 12.08 -7.75
C LYS A 100 -8.00 13.09 -6.67
N TYR A 101 -6.71 13.22 -6.41
CA TYR A 101 -6.14 14.10 -5.39
C TYR A 101 -5.49 15.36 -5.96
N LYS A 102 -5.57 15.57 -7.28
CA LYS A 102 -4.99 16.74 -7.92
C LYS A 102 -5.45 18.02 -7.26
N GLY A 103 -4.49 18.86 -6.86
CA GLY A 103 -4.73 20.14 -6.20
C GLY A 103 -5.18 20.05 -4.74
N LYS A 104 -5.18 18.87 -4.12
CA LYS A 104 -5.57 18.72 -2.71
C LYS A 104 -4.47 19.05 -1.72
N PHE A 105 -3.25 19.24 -2.21
CA PHE A 105 -2.05 19.46 -1.41
C PHE A 105 -1.26 20.71 -1.83
N ASP A 106 -1.87 21.61 -2.64
CA ASP A 106 -1.20 22.82 -3.14
C ASP A 106 -0.78 23.78 -2.02
N ASP A 107 -1.40 23.69 -0.85
CA ASP A 107 -1.05 24.42 0.36
C ASP A 107 -0.02 23.71 1.26
N GLY A 108 0.44 22.53 0.82
CA GLY A 108 1.52 21.77 1.43
C GLY A 108 1.17 21.00 2.70
N TRP A 109 2.19 20.28 3.21
CA TRP A 109 2.02 19.34 4.32
C TRP A 109 1.75 20.00 5.67
N ASP A 110 2.23 21.22 5.93
CA ASP A 110 1.96 21.90 7.21
C ASP A 110 0.48 22.27 7.32
N ALA A 111 -0.11 22.85 6.27
CA ALA A 111 -1.54 23.15 6.21
C ALA A 111 -2.39 21.87 6.18
N TYR A 112 -1.98 20.86 5.43
CA TYR A 112 -2.65 19.56 5.42
C TYR A 112 -2.70 18.93 6.82
N ARG A 113 -1.57 18.95 7.55
CA ARG A 113 -1.46 18.43 8.91
C ARG A 113 -2.43 19.13 9.86
N GLN A 114 -2.54 20.46 9.76
CA GLN A 114 -3.48 21.24 10.57
C GLN A 114 -4.93 20.86 10.29
N ARG A 115 -5.32 20.75 9.00
CA ARG A 115 -6.68 20.33 8.61
C ARG A 115 -7.02 18.93 9.10
N VAL A 116 -6.07 18.00 9.04
CA VAL A 116 -6.28 16.63 9.52
C VAL A 116 -6.52 16.62 11.03
N TYR A 117 -5.72 17.36 11.79
CA TYR A 117 -5.88 17.49 13.23
C TYR A 117 -7.25 18.08 13.62
N GLU A 118 -7.67 19.18 13.01
CA GLU A 118 -8.97 19.81 13.25
C GLU A 118 -10.12 18.84 12.94
N ARG A 119 -10.03 18.13 11.83
CA ARG A 119 -11.03 17.12 11.45
C ARG A 119 -11.07 15.97 12.44
N GLN A 120 -9.95 15.48 12.93
CA GLN A 120 -9.89 14.39 13.91
C GLN A 120 -10.50 14.80 15.26
N LEU A 121 -10.27 16.04 15.71
CA LEU A 121 -10.95 16.59 16.87
C LEU A 121 -12.46 16.68 16.67
N ALA A 122 -12.91 17.21 15.54
CA ALA A 122 -14.32 17.37 15.21
C ALA A 122 -15.04 16.01 15.10
N MET A 123 -14.36 14.97 14.63
CA MET A 123 -14.90 13.61 14.51
C MET A 123 -14.80 12.80 15.83
N GLY A 124 -14.14 13.32 16.86
CA GLY A 124 -13.89 12.59 18.10
C GLY A 124 -12.91 11.43 17.97
N VAL A 125 -12.09 11.41 16.91
CA VAL A 125 -11.03 10.40 16.71
C VAL A 125 -9.90 10.57 17.72
N ILE A 126 -9.63 11.82 18.08
CA ILE A 126 -8.72 12.18 19.18
C ILE A 126 -9.48 12.91 20.28
N PRO A 127 -9.09 12.76 21.58
CA PRO A 127 -9.79 13.39 22.71
C PRO A 127 -9.82 14.92 22.60
N PRO A 128 -10.87 15.58 23.10
CA PRO A 128 -10.89 17.03 23.25
C PRO A 128 -9.70 17.52 24.09
N GLY A 129 -9.07 18.61 23.68
CA GLY A 129 -7.91 19.17 24.36
C GLY A 129 -6.58 18.51 24.00
N THR A 130 -6.57 17.52 23.11
CA THR A 130 -5.32 17.01 22.52
C THR A 130 -4.63 18.15 21.77
N GLU A 131 -3.37 18.41 22.06
CA GLU A 131 -2.58 19.40 21.36
C GLU A 131 -1.87 18.82 20.15
N LEU A 132 -1.83 19.56 19.04
CA LEU A 132 -1.02 19.21 17.89
C LEU A 132 0.47 19.33 18.25
N THR A 133 1.21 18.24 18.14
CA THR A 133 2.65 18.24 18.43
C THR A 133 3.39 19.24 17.51
N PRO A 134 4.53 19.81 17.91
CA PRO A 134 5.40 20.54 17.00
C PRO A 134 5.79 19.69 15.79
N ARG A 135 6.07 20.34 14.64
CA ARG A 135 6.67 19.62 13.51
C ARG A 135 8.03 19.06 13.93
N ASP A 136 8.34 17.83 13.48
CA ASP A 136 9.66 17.26 13.71
C ASP A 136 10.74 18.18 13.12
N PRO A 137 11.79 18.54 13.87
CA PRO A 137 12.83 19.44 13.38
C PRO A 137 13.65 18.90 12.21
N SER A 138 13.63 17.60 11.97
CA SER A 138 14.26 16.97 10.78
C SER A 138 13.45 17.20 9.49
N MET A 139 12.17 17.60 9.60
CA MET A 139 11.31 17.88 8.45
C MET A 139 11.35 19.37 8.10
N ALA A 140 11.65 19.68 6.85
CA ALA A 140 11.56 21.03 6.32
C ALA A 140 10.12 21.59 6.44
N SER A 141 9.98 22.90 6.69
CA SER A 141 8.66 23.53 6.56
C SER A 141 8.28 23.66 5.09
N TRP A 142 6.97 23.63 4.80
CA TRP A 142 6.50 23.86 3.44
C TRP A 142 7.02 25.18 2.85
N ASP A 143 6.98 26.23 3.65
CA ASP A 143 7.43 27.57 3.23
C ASP A 143 8.93 27.64 2.89
N SER A 144 9.73 26.71 3.41
CA SER A 144 11.17 26.63 3.10
C SER A 144 11.46 25.89 1.79
N ILE A 145 10.46 25.26 1.17
CA ILE A 145 10.61 24.59 -0.11
C ILE A 145 10.61 25.62 -1.24
N PRO A 146 11.65 25.63 -2.10
CA PRO A 146 11.69 26.51 -3.26
C PRO A 146 10.43 26.38 -4.12
N GLU A 147 9.92 27.50 -4.65
CA GLU A 147 8.67 27.53 -5.40
C GLU A 147 8.68 26.61 -6.62
N ASP A 148 9.82 26.50 -7.30
CA ASP A 148 10.01 25.63 -8.46
C ASP A 148 10.00 24.12 -8.12
N GLN A 149 10.19 23.77 -6.85
CA GLN A 149 10.17 22.39 -6.36
C GLN A 149 8.81 21.98 -5.75
N ARG A 150 7.96 22.93 -5.39
CA ARG A 150 6.65 22.66 -4.78
C ARG A 150 5.76 21.76 -5.64
N PRO A 151 5.61 21.98 -6.97
CA PRO A 151 4.77 21.14 -7.79
C PRO A 151 5.19 19.65 -7.78
N PHE A 152 6.49 19.38 -7.66
CA PHE A 152 6.99 18.01 -7.52
C PHE A 152 6.59 17.40 -6.17
N GLN A 153 6.69 18.16 -5.08
CA GLN A 153 6.28 17.69 -3.74
C GLN A 153 4.77 17.47 -3.66
N GLU A 154 3.98 18.38 -4.23
CA GLU A 154 2.53 18.24 -4.33
C GLU A 154 2.16 16.95 -5.07
N ARG A 155 2.81 16.69 -6.21
CA ARG A 155 2.58 15.46 -6.98
C ARG A 155 2.97 14.21 -6.20
N LEU A 156 4.03 14.21 -5.41
CA LEU A 156 4.38 13.08 -4.55
C LEU A 156 3.30 12.80 -3.50
N MET A 157 2.71 13.84 -2.90
CA MET A 157 1.59 13.69 -1.96
C MET A 157 0.34 13.14 -2.65
N GLU A 158 0.03 13.59 -3.86
CA GLU A 158 -1.08 13.07 -4.67
C GLU A 158 -0.89 11.59 -5.02
N LEU A 159 0.33 11.20 -5.42
CA LEU A 159 0.68 9.80 -5.73
C LEU A 159 0.54 8.92 -4.49
N TYR A 160 1.02 9.38 -3.34
CA TYR A 160 0.89 8.65 -2.08
C TYR A 160 -0.59 8.45 -1.71
N ALA A 161 -1.40 9.50 -1.76
CA ALA A 161 -2.83 9.44 -1.47
C ALA A 161 -3.59 8.56 -2.47
N GLY A 162 -3.24 8.66 -3.77
CA GLY A 162 -3.79 7.81 -4.81
C GLY A 162 -3.44 6.34 -4.63
N PHE A 163 -2.22 6.05 -4.17
CA PHE A 163 -1.79 4.69 -3.87
C PHE A 163 -2.53 4.11 -2.65
N GLU A 164 -2.76 4.92 -1.61
CA GLU A 164 -3.53 4.51 -0.44
C GLU A 164 -4.97 4.15 -0.80
N ILE A 165 -5.68 5.02 -1.54
CA ILE A 165 -7.08 4.76 -1.91
C ILE A 165 -7.20 3.65 -2.96
N GLY A 166 -6.27 3.58 -3.91
CA GLY A 166 -6.22 2.51 -4.91
C GLY A 166 -6.10 1.13 -4.27
N ARG A 167 -5.32 1.02 -3.19
CA ARG A 167 -5.23 -0.20 -2.38
C ARG A 167 -6.58 -0.61 -1.76
N ALA A 168 -7.35 0.36 -1.28
CA ALA A 168 -8.62 0.11 -0.61
C ALA A 168 -9.77 -0.20 -1.57
N SER A 169 -9.68 0.25 -2.84
CA SER A 169 -10.75 0.22 -3.84
C SER A 169 -10.47 -0.77 -4.97
N CYS A 170 -9.78 -1.88 -4.70
CA CYS A 170 -9.41 -2.84 -5.74
C CYS A 170 -10.58 -3.47 -6.50
N ARG A 171 -11.83 -3.28 -6.04
CA ARG A 171 -13.05 -3.65 -6.77
C ARG A 171 -14.19 -2.70 -6.39
N GLU A 172 -14.52 -1.79 -7.27
CA GLU A 172 -15.87 -1.29 -7.44
C GLU A 172 -16.51 -1.96 -8.66
#